data_2d003a799cd86737998fe3e0e6ed579b
#
_entry.id   2d003a799cd86737998fe3e0e6ed579b
#
_cell.length_a   1.000
_cell.length_b   1.000
_cell.length_c   1.000
_cell.angle_alpha   90.00
_cell.angle_beta   90.00
_cell.angle_gamma   90.00
#
_symmetry.space_group_name_H-M   'P 1'
#
loop_
_entity.id
_entity.type
_entity.pdbx_description
1 polymer ?
#
loop_
_entity_poly.entity_id
_entity_poly.type
_entity_poly.pdbx_seq_one_letter_code
_entity_poly.pdbx_strand_id
1 'polypeptide(L)'
;MKTYSRISTLLALFLTLALVPSALAQQQNQKNFPWMNTSLSPDERADLVVKQMTLDEKINMVHGQGMLGWANKTFPNMHLGNGGAGFVLAIERLGIPSLQISDAAYGVRSSAQNGRYSTALPSNLASAASWDTEGACEYGALIGRELRAQGFNMTLGGGVNITREPRNGRTFEYMGEDPILAGTLVGHRIKCEQGQKVIGHIKHYALNDQESGRNEVNVKIGKREMRETDLLAFEIGITIGNPGAVMCSYNAVNGDFACENKYLLNDVLKNNWKFPGFVTSDWGGTHSTEKSSAAGLDMEQPEDLFYGPKLKEAVEAGRVPMAQLDDHVRRVLRSMFATGIVDDPPQRSMIDVEAGFETSRKLAENSIVLLKNSNAILPLDRNKVRSIAIIGHNADMGMISGGGSAQVDPPGPPPKWLQHVWFPTSPLKAVKAKAANAKVQFDSGSDPAKAAALAKQSDVAIVFVHQWTSEGEDLPSLSLPDKQDALIQQVAAANPRTIVVLETGTAVTMPWLDKVSGVLEAWYAGSKGADAVANILFGDVNPTAKLPMTFPRSEADLPHPTVRTPPPGAKDIALRMKAQDEPTYSIEYDEGLKVGYKWYDAEKKPVLFPFGFGLS
;
A
#
# COMPACT_ATOMS: atom_id res chain seq x y z
N MET A 1 66.22 -9.63 -0.86
CA MET A 1 64.73 -9.40 -1.05
C MET A 1 63.92 -10.23 -0.05
N LYS A 2 64.04 -10.01 1.26
CA LYS A 2 63.22 -10.71 2.31
C LYS A 2 63.13 -9.88 3.60
N THR A 3 62.82 -8.57 3.52
CA THR A 3 62.76 -7.73 4.74
C THR A 3 61.59 -6.72 4.75
N TYR A 4 60.72 -6.71 3.75
CA TYR A 4 59.61 -5.76 3.69
C TYR A 4 58.21 -6.33 4.06
N SER A 5 58.12 -7.62 4.38
CA SER A 5 56.82 -8.31 4.63
C SER A 5 56.36 -8.29 6.10
N ARG A 6 57.17 -7.90 7.08
CA ARG A 6 56.81 -7.97 8.51
C ARG A 6 56.39 -6.64 9.13
N ILE A 7 56.56 -5.51 8.48
CA ILE A 7 56.19 -4.19 9.02
C ILE A 7 54.72 -3.86 8.67
N SER A 8 54.24 -4.31 7.52
CA SER A 8 52.85 -4.03 7.07
C SER A 8 51.76 -4.77 7.90
N THR A 9 52.09 -5.92 8.48
CA THR A 9 51.16 -6.75 9.28
C THR A 9 51.00 -6.19 10.70
N LEU A 10 52.00 -5.53 11.24
CA LEU A 10 51.90 -4.91 12.56
C LEU A 10 51.16 -3.58 12.55
N LEU A 11 51.19 -2.82 11.47
CA LEU A 11 50.40 -1.55 11.34
C LEU A 11 48.91 -1.84 11.15
N ALA A 12 48.54 -2.92 10.46
CA ALA A 12 47.11 -3.31 10.30
C ALA A 12 46.48 -3.81 11.61
N LEU A 13 47.28 -4.46 12.48
CA LEU A 13 46.79 -4.95 13.77
C LEU A 13 46.63 -3.82 14.81
N PHE A 14 47.41 -2.74 14.72
CA PHE A 14 47.26 -1.56 15.60
C PHE A 14 46.08 -0.66 15.21
N LEU A 15 45.70 -0.60 13.92
CA LEU A 15 44.51 0.18 13.50
C LEU A 15 43.18 -0.49 13.89
N THR A 16 43.15 -1.82 13.94
CA THR A 16 41.93 -2.56 14.36
C THR A 16 41.70 -2.56 15.86
N LEU A 17 42.76 -2.44 16.69
CA LEU A 17 42.61 -2.37 18.14
C LEU A 17 42.21 -0.97 18.66
N ALA A 18 42.39 0.09 17.88
CA ALA A 18 42.01 1.45 18.28
C ALA A 18 40.54 1.79 17.99
N LEU A 19 39.84 1.06 17.10
CA LEU A 19 38.44 1.30 16.73
C LEU A 19 37.44 0.52 17.62
N VAL A 20 37.86 -0.57 18.27
CA VAL A 20 36.98 -1.39 19.11
C VAL A 20 36.63 -0.71 20.46
N PRO A 21 37.52 0.03 21.13
CA PRO A 21 37.16 0.70 22.39
C PRO A 21 36.18 1.86 22.22
N SER A 22 36.18 2.56 21.07
CA SER A 22 35.27 3.67 20.85
C SER A 22 33.82 3.22 20.59
N ALA A 23 33.61 2.14 19.85
CA ALA A 23 32.28 1.59 19.63
C ALA A 23 31.66 0.98 20.91
N LEU A 24 32.49 0.29 21.72
CA LEU A 24 32.06 -0.25 23.02
C LEU A 24 31.79 0.84 24.06
N ALA A 25 32.57 1.91 24.07
CA ALA A 25 32.36 3.06 24.95
C ALA A 25 31.12 3.87 24.54
N GLN A 26 30.82 3.96 23.25
CA GLN A 26 29.62 4.60 22.74
C GLN A 26 28.36 3.78 23.06
N GLN A 27 28.42 2.47 22.95
CA GLN A 27 27.34 1.54 23.31
C GLN A 27 27.12 1.47 24.83
N GLN A 28 28.17 1.61 25.66
CA GLN A 28 28.05 1.73 27.13
C GLN A 28 27.45 3.07 27.58
N ASN A 29 27.76 4.18 26.89
CA ASN A 29 27.17 5.49 27.22
C ASN A 29 25.66 5.55 26.87
N GLN A 30 25.22 4.89 25.80
CA GLN A 30 23.80 4.84 25.41
C GLN A 30 22.92 4.15 26.47
N LYS A 31 23.42 3.16 27.20
CA LYS A 31 22.67 2.46 28.25
C LYS A 31 22.41 3.30 29.50
N ASN A 32 23.05 4.43 29.64
CA ASN A 32 22.96 5.27 30.85
C ASN A 32 22.00 6.48 30.71
N PHE A 33 21.31 6.64 29.57
CA PHE A 33 20.33 7.71 29.45
C PHE A 33 19.06 7.39 30.24
N PRO A 34 18.48 8.36 31.01
CA PRO A 34 17.25 8.13 31.78
C PRO A 34 16.08 7.58 30.95
N TRP A 35 15.96 8.02 29.70
CA TRP A 35 14.90 7.55 28.76
C TRP A 35 15.14 6.15 28.21
N MET A 36 16.30 5.53 28.43
CA MET A 36 16.53 4.11 28.08
C MET A 36 15.99 3.14 29.13
N ASN A 37 15.44 3.65 30.22
CA ASN A 37 14.75 2.85 31.23
C ASN A 37 13.40 2.37 30.69
N THR A 38 13.29 1.09 30.34
CA THR A 38 12.10 0.45 29.78
C THR A 38 10.94 0.29 30.77
N SER A 39 11.15 0.60 32.08
CA SER A 39 10.06 0.65 33.06
C SER A 39 9.23 1.93 32.96
N LEU A 40 9.76 2.96 32.30
CA LEU A 40 9.03 4.20 32.03
C LEU A 40 8.11 4.00 30.81
N SER A 41 6.97 4.68 30.82
CA SER A 41 6.07 4.71 29.67
C SER A 41 6.73 5.39 28.46
N PRO A 42 6.29 5.10 27.24
CA PRO A 42 6.76 5.80 26.04
C PRO A 42 6.63 7.32 26.13
N ASP A 43 5.59 7.81 26.77
CA ASP A 43 5.34 9.24 27.01
C ASP A 43 6.39 9.85 27.93
N GLU A 44 6.67 9.24 29.11
CA GLU A 44 7.69 9.70 30.02
C GLU A 44 9.08 9.70 29.39
N ARG A 45 9.38 8.66 28.59
CA ARG A 45 10.65 8.56 27.86
C ARG A 45 10.80 9.68 26.82
N ALA A 46 9.75 9.96 26.05
CA ALA A 46 9.73 11.05 25.08
C ALA A 46 9.92 12.41 25.75
N ASP A 47 9.21 12.68 26.86
CA ASP A 47 9.32 13.92 27.61
C ASP A 47 10.75 14.17 28.16
N LEU A 48 11.45 13.11 28.57
CA LEU A 48 12.85 13.20 28.99
C LEU A 48 13.77 13.60 27.86
N VAL A 49 13.57 13.05 26.65
CA VAL A 49 14.38 13.38 25.47
C VAL A 49 14.12 14.81 25.00
N VAL A 50 12.84 15.22 24.87
CA VAL A 50 12.46 16.56 24.39
C VAL A 50 13.12 17.66 25.22
N LYS A 51 13.22 17.47 26.55
CA LYS A 51 13.89 18.41 27.47
C LYS A 51 15.39 18.58 27.23
N GLN A 52 16.03 17.61 26.57
CA GLN A 52 17.47 17.63 26.26
C GLN A 52 17.77 18.09 24.82
N MET A 53 16.74 18.18 23.98
CA MET A 53 16.91 18.55 22.57
C MET A 53 17.14 20.04 22.38
N THR A 54 18.06 20.38 21.49
CA THR A 54 18.21 21.76 20.98
C THR A 54 17.07 22.08 20.00
N LEU A 55 16.87 23.37 19.71
CA LEU A 55 15.88 23.78 18.70
C LEU A 55 16.16 23.13 17.35
N ASP A 56 17.41 23.09 16.89
CA ASP A 56 17.77 22.49 15.59
C ASP A 56 17.46 20.99 15.55
N GLU A 57 17.67 20.27 16.64
CA GLU A 57 17.30 18.84 16.71
C GLU A 57 15.79 18.64 16.68
N LYS A 58 15.01 19.50 17.33
CA LYS A 58 13.56 19.48 17.30
C LYS A 58 13.04 19.73 15.89
N ILE A 59 13.58 20.74 15.19
CA ILE A 59 13.26 21.06 13.81
C ILE A 59 13.60 19.86 12.90
N ASN A 60 14.80 19.30 13.00
CA ASN A 60 15.22 18.14 12.18
C ASN A 60 14.39 16.88 12.43
N MET A 61 13.73 16.75 13.58
CA MET A 61 12.86 15.61 13.91
C MET A 61 11.50 15.68 13.21
N VAL A 62 11.05 16.86 12.82
CA VAL A 62 9.70 17.10 12.28
C VAL A 62 9.63 17.30 10.77
N HIS A 63 10.72 16.99 10.06
CA HIS A 63 10.73 16.98 8.59
C HIS A 63 11.64 15.90 8.00
N GLY A 64 11.42 15.55 6.74
CA GLY A 64 12.25 14.63 5.97
C GLY A 64 13.57 15.26 5.49
N GLN A 65 14.53 14.40 5.12
CA GLN A 65 15.84 14.76 4.58
C GLN A 65 15.96 14.45 3.08
N GLY A 66 14.80 14.41 2.39
CA GLY A 66 14.70 14.09 0.97
C GLY A 66 14.51 12.61 0.68
N MET A 67 14.17 12.33 -0.55
CA MET A 67 13.99 11.01 -1.11
C MET A 67 14.69 10.95 -2.46
N LEU A 68 15.40 9.86 -2.75
CA LEU A 68 16.09 9.71 -4.02
C LEU A 68 15.08 9.70 -5.19
N GLY A 69 15.33 10.58 -6.17
CA GLY A 69 14.47 10.73 -7.35
C GLY A 69 13.22 11.61 -7.15
N TRP A 70 12.99 12.13 -5.93
CA TRP A 70 11.86 13.02 -5.66
C TRP A 70 12.25 14.49 -5.53
N ALA A 71 13.38 14.78 -4.89
CA ALA A 71 13.70 16.13 -4.45
C ALA A 71 14.10 17.08 -5.60
N ASN A 72 13.60 18.33 -5.54
CA ASN A 72 14.06 19.46 -6.38
C ASN A 72 15.41 19.99 -5.94
N LYS A 73 15.93 19.59 -4.80
CA LYS A 73 17.24 19.95 -4.26
C LYS A 73 17.96 18.72 -3.71
N THR A 74 19.28 18.77 -3.70
CA THR A 74 20.10 17.78 -3.03
C THR A 74 20.21 18.13 -1.55
N PHE A 75 19.73 17.26 -0.68
CA PHE A 75 19.96 17.39 0.75
C PHE A 75 21.35 16.90 1.12
N PRO A 76 22.09 17.60 1.99
CA PRO A 76 23.45 17.20 2.36
C PRO A 76 23.54 15.78 2.94
N ASN A 77 22.49 15.35 3.61
CA ASN A 77 22.43 14.08 4.34
C ASN A 77 21.78 12.92 3.56
N MET A 78 21.43 13.10 2.28
CA MET A 78 20.74 12.05 1.48
C MET A 78 21.48 10.70 1.48
N HIS A 79 22.80 10.72 1.63
CA HIS A 79 23.62 9.51 1.69
C HIS A 79 23.39 8.66 2.95
N LEU A 80 22.73 9.21 3.99
CA LEU A 80 22.35 8.49 5.21
C LEU A 80 21.01 7.76 5.07
N GLY A 81 20.26 8.06 4.00
CA GLY A 81 18.99 7.39 3.69
C GLY A 81 19.20 5.95 3.23
N ASN A 82 18.28 5.08 3.60
CA ASN A 82 18.31 3.65 3.28
C ASN A 82 17.76 3.33 1.88
N GLY A 83 17.44 4.35 1.07
CA GLY A 83 16.90 4.18 -0.28
C GLY A 83 15.43 3.78 -0.34
N GLY A 84 14.66 4.11 0.71
CA GLY A 84 13.20 3.99 0.75
C GLY A 84 12.50 5.29 0.34
N ALA A 85 11.35 5.53 0.94
CA ALA A 85 10.50 6.68 0.64
C ALA A 85 10.95 7.99 1.33
N GLY A 86 12.04 7.98 2.08
CA GLY A 86 12.59 9.11 2.81
C GLY A 86 13.15 8.69 4.17
N PHE A 87 13.64 9.65 4.93
CA PHE A 87 14.18 9.40 6.27
C PHE A 87 14.24 10.67 7.11
N VAL A 88 14.35 10.49 8.44
CA VAL A 88 14.61 11.54 9.43
C VAL A 88 15.93 11.24 10.11
N LEU A 89 16.72 12.27 10.40
CA LEU A 89 18.06 12.12 11.00
C LEU A 89 18.02 11.50 12.39
N ALA A 90 19.06 10.75 12.71
CA ALA A 90 19.34 10.32 14.06
C ALA A 90 19.74 11.51 14.96
N ILE A 91 19.51 11.39 16.27
CA ILE A 91 20.09 12.29 17.26
C ILE A 91 21.09 11.47 18.08
N GLU A 92 22.28 11.28 17.49
CA GLU A 92 23.29 10.34 18.00
C GLU A 92 23.69 10.64 19.44
N ARG A 93 23.86 11.93 19.80
CA ARG A 93 24.23 12.33 21.16
C ARG A 93 23.16 11.96 22.21
N LEU A 94 21.91 11.72 21.80
CA LEU A 94 20.80 11.28 22.67
C LEU A 94 20.45 9.78 22.46
N GLY A 95 21.18 9.09 21.62
CA GLY A 95 20.93 7.67 21.31
C GLY A 95 19.60 7.42 20.59
N ILE A 96 19.05 8.40 19.90
CA ILE A 96 17.83 8.27 19.12
C ILE A 96 18.19 7.91 17.67
N PRO A 97 17.75 6.73 17.16
CA PRO A 97 18.06 6.29 15.80
C PRO A 97 17.32 7.12 14.75
N SER A 98 17.80 7.09 13.51
CA SER A 98 17.08 7.63 12.35
C SER A 98 15.78 6.90 12.11
N LEU A 99 14.76 7.60 11.59
CA LEU A 99 13.62 6.96 10.95
C LEU A 99 13.98 6.67 9.49
N GLN A 100 13.91 5.42 9.09
CA GLN A 100 14.11 4.95 7.72
C GLN A 100 12.79 4.43 7.18
N ILE A 101 12.21 5.14 6.21
CA ILE A 101 10.83 5.01 5.80
C ILE A 101 10.75 4.24 4.49
N SER A 102 9.81 3.32 4.37
CA SER A 102 9.53 2.60 3.12
C SER A 102 8.05 2.55 2.82
N ASP A 103 7.69 2.74 1.56
CA ASP A 103 6.40 2.26 1.07
C ASP A 103 6.31 0.76 1.32
N ALA A 104 5.19 0.27 1.74
CA ALA A 104 5.00 -1.15 1.99
C ALA A 104 3.52 -1.53 1.98
N ALA A 105 2.80 -1.13 0.94
CA ALA A 105 1.38 -1.41 0.85
C ALA A 105 1.09 -2.92 0.84
N TYR A 106 1.84 -3.70 0.08
CA TYR A 106 1.74 -5.18 0.04
C TYR A 106 3.10 -5.86 -0.18
N GLY A 107 4.17 -5.20 0.24
CA GLY A 107 5.56 -5.65 0.23
C GLY A 107 6.49 -4.46 0.29
N VAL A 108 7.70 -4.65 0.82
CA VAL A 108 8.66 -3.55 1.01
C VAL A 108 9.13 -3.01 -0.32
N ARG A 109 9.20 -1.69 -0.44
CA ARG A 109 9.73 -0.99 -1.60
C ARG A 109 10.98 -0.20 -1.27
N SER A 110 12.00 -0.36 -2.11
CA SER A 110 13.21 0.45 -2.10
C SER A 110 13.28 1.29 -3.36
N SER A 111 13.13 2.60 -3.26
CA SER A 111 13.20 3.53 -4.40
C SER A 111 14.59 3.64 -4.99
N ALA A 112 15.62 3.21 -4.28
CA ALA A 112 16.98 3.15 -4.76
C ALA A 112 17.26 1.81 -5.42
N GLN A 113 17.87 1.83 -6.58
CA GLN A 113 18.29 0.65 -7.35
C GLN A 113 19.47 -0.06 -6.66
N ASN A 114 19.24 -0.55 -5.43
CA ASN A 114 20.29 -1.11 -4.58
C ASN A 114 20.34 -2.65 -4.58
N GLY A 115 19.64 -3.30 -5.52
CA GLY A 115 19.63 -4.75 -5.69
C GLY A 115 18.86 -5.52 -4.62
N ARG A 116 18.11 -4.85 -3.74
CA ARG A 116 17.24 -5.50 -2.77
C ARG A 116 15.88 -5.79 -3.42
N TYR A 117 15.28 -6.87 -3.00
CA TYR A 117 13.93 -7.27 -3.42
C TYR A 117 13.14 -7.79 -2.22
N SER A 118 11.83 -7.85 -2.38
CA SER A 118 10.87 -8.19 -1.33
C SER A 118 9.84 -9.19 -1.83
N THR A 119 9.15 -9.83 -0.91
CA THR A 119 7.97 -10.61 -1.22
C THR A 119 6.83 -9.66 -1.60
N ALA A 120 6.28 -9.82 -2.80
CA ALA A 120 4.99 -9.22 -3.13
C ALA A 120 3.87 -10.12 -2.60
N LEU A 121 3.10 -9.61 -1.67
CA LEU A 121 1.87 -10.21 -1.19
C LEU A 121 0.71 -9.90 -2.15
N PRO A 122 -0.44 -10.58 -2.06
CA PRO A 122 -1.65 -10.13 -2.75
C PRO A 122 -1.98 -8.68 -2.38
N SER A 123 -2.58 -7.93 -3.30
CA SER A 123 -2.98 -6.54 -3.04
C SER A 123 -3.84 -6.40 -1.79
N ASN A 124 -3.97 -5.19 -1.26
CA ASN A 124 -4.80 -4.97 -0.07
C ASN A 124 -6.27 -5.31 -0.33
N LEU A 125 -6.78 -5.03 -1.55
CA LEU A 125 -8.12 -5.42 -1.96
C LEU A 125 -8.28 -6.95 -2.01
N ALA A 126 -7.28 -7.67 -2.50
CA ALA A 126 -7.24 -9.13 -2.43
C ALA A 126 -7.24 -9.62 -0.97
N SER A 127 -6.39 -9.04 -0.12
CA SER A 127 -6.37 -9.37 1.31
C SER A 127 -7.74 -9.16 1.95
N ALA A 128 -8.46 -8.09 1.59
CA ALA A 128 -9.80 -7.83 2.09
C ALA A 128 -10.81 -8.89 1.65
N ALA A 129 -10.65 -9.49 0.47
CA ALA A 129 -11.52 -10.57 -0.01
C ALA A 129 -11.41 -11.84 0.85
N SER A 130 -10.36 -12.02 1.63
CA SER A 130 -10.25 -13.16 2.56
C SER A 130 -11.21 -13.07 3.76
N TRP A 131 -11.58 -11.87 4.19
CA TRP A 131 -12.34 -11.58 5.42
C TRP A 131 -11.69 -12.19 6.68
N ASP A 132 -10.37 -12.39 6.63
CA ASP A 132 -9.59 -13.13 7.62
C ASP A 132 -8.66 -12.21 8.40
N THR A 133 -8.94 -12.01 9.68
CA THR A 133 -8.14 -11.18 10.58
C THR A 133 -6.81 -11.83 10.97
N GLU A 134 -6.73 -13.17 10.96
CA GLU A 134 -5.47 -13.88 11.20
C GLU A 134 -4.56 -13.78 9.98
N GLY A 135 -5.13 -13.94 8.77
CA GLY A 135 -4.43 -13.67 7.52
C GLY A 135 -3.93 -12.23 7.41
N ALA A 136 -4.73 -11.25 7.81
CA ALA A 136 -4.31 -9.84 7.88
C ALA A 136 -3.14 -9.64 8.87
N CYS A 137 -3.14 -10.36 9.99
CA CYS A 137 -2.04 -10.35 10.95
C CYS A 137 -0.76 -10.98 10.37
N GLU A 138 -0.86 -12.15 9.71
CA GLU A 138 0.29 -12.80 9.05
C GLU A 138 0.90 -11.91 7.96
N TYR A 139 0.03 -11.24 7.20
CA TYR A 139 0.37 -10.26 6.18
C TYR A 139 1.22 -9.12 6.76
N GLY A 140 0.76 -8.48 7.84
CA GLY A 140 1.50 -7.40 8.51
C GLY A 140 2.81 -7.89 9.13
N ALA A 141 2.80 -9.05 9.76
CA ALA A 141 3.99 -9.62 10.37
C ALA A 141 5.11 -9.92 9.34
N LEU A 142 4.76 -10.39 8.13
CA LEU A 142 5.75 -10.60 7.07
C LEU A 142 6.37 -9.27 6.63
N ILE A 143 5.53 -8.26 6.34
CA ILE A 143 6.01 -6.93 5.95
C ILE A 143 6.94 -6.35 7.01
N GLY A 144 6.55 -6.40 8.29
CA GLY A 144 7.36 -5.90 9.39
C GLY A 144 8.73 -6.59 9.50
N ARG A 145 8.78 -7.91 9.33
CA ARG A 145 10.06 -8.68 9.29
C ARG A 145 10.95 -8.26 8.13
N GLU A 146 10.39 -8.14 6.92
CA GLU A 146 11.15 -7.76 5.73
C GLU A 146 11.62 -6.29 5.79
N LEU A 147 10.81 -5.38 6.35
CA LEU A 147 11.23 -4.00 6.62
C LEU A 147 12.49 -3.98 7.50
N ARG A 148 12.46 -4.67 8.64
CA ARG A 148 13.62 -4.74 9.54
C ARG A 148 14.83 -5.38 8.88
N ALA A 149 14.63 -6.49 8.16
CA ALA A 149 15.71 -7.17 7.43
C ALA A 149 16.35 -6.25 6.38
N GLN A 150 15.59 -5.32 5.82
CA GLN A 150 16.11 -4.33 4.87
C GLN A 150 16.59 -3.03 5.55
N GLY A 151 16.51 -2.93 6.87
CA GLY A 151 16.99 -1.78 7.63
C GLY A 151 16.02 -0.60 7.67
N PHE A 152 14.73 -0.84 7.42
CA PHE A 152 13.65 0.13 7.62
C PHE A 152 13.00 -0.05 8.99
N ASN A 153 12.44 1.01 9.53
CA ASN A 153 11.76 1.01 10.83
C ASN A 153 10.42 1.77 10.84
N MET A 154 9.99 2.27 9.69
CA MET A 154 8.67 2.86 9.51
C MET A 154 8.10 2.45 8.16
N THR A 155 6.86 1.99 8.14
CA THR A 155 6.11 1.65 6.94
C THR A 155 5.19 2.80 6.54
N LEU A 156 4.87 2.89 5.24
CA LEU A 156 3.78 3.71 4.71
C LEU A 156 2.64 2.83 4.14
N GLY A 157 2.51 1.61 4.65
CA GLY A 157 1.39 0.72 4.35
C GLY A 157 0.09 1.16 5.04
N GLY A 158 -0.94 0.31 5.03
CA GLY A 158 -2.19 0.55 5.76
C GLY A 158 -3.15 1.49 5.06
N GLY A 159 -3.25 1.43 3.74
CA GLY A 159 -4.28 2.13 2.97
C GLY A 159 -5.68 1.63 3.32
N VAL A 160 -6.61 2.57 3.70
CA VAL A 160 -7.94 2.21 4.22
C VAL A 160 -9.06 3.11 3.70
N ASN A 161 -8.78 3.99 2.71
CA ASN A 161 -9.83 4.74 2.06
C ASN A 161 -10.90 3.79 1.51
N ILE A 162 -12.17 4.10 1.70
CA ILE A 162 -13.25 3.24 1.21
C ILE A 162 -13.51 3.48 -0.29
N THR A 163 -13.92 2.44 -0.99
CA THR A 163 -14.19 2.52 -2.43
C THR A 163 -15.52 3.24 -2.70
N ARG A 164 -15.50 4.59 -2.72
CA ARG A 164 -16.62 5.41 -3.19
C ARG A 164 -16.68 5.44 -4.72
N GLU A 165 -15.52 5.59 -5.34
CA GLU A 165 -15.35 5.59 -6.79
C GLU A 165 -14.56 4.33 -7.18
N PRO A 166 -15.23 3.33 -7.77
CA PRO A 166 -14.54 2.07 -8.12
C PRO A 166 -13.50 2.24 -9.24
N ARG A 167 -13.51 3.35 -9.98
CA ARG A 167 -12.49 3.68 -10.98
C ARG A 167 -11.26 4.36 -10.41
N ASN A 168 -11.21 4.62 -9.09
CA ASN A 168 -10.02 5.14 -8.43
C ASN A 168 -8.80 4.26 -8.72
N GLY A 169 -7.72 4.86 -9.21
CA GLY A 169 -6.50 4.16 -9.58
C GLY A 169 -5.81 3.41 -8.44
N ARG A 170 -6.10 3.76 -7.19
CA ARG A 170 -5.54 3.10 -5.98
C ARG A 170 -6.51 2.14 -5.30
N THR A 171 -7.63 1.78 -5.91
CA THR A 171 -8.59 0.83 -5.32
C THR A 171 -7.91 -0.47 -4.86
N PHE A 172 -6.95 -1.00 -5.64
CA PHE A 172 -6.17 -2.20 -5.29
C PHE A 172 -5.35 -2.04 -4.00
N GLU A 173 -4.97 -0.82 -3.63
CA GLU A 173 -4.19 -0.49 -2.43
C GLU A 173 -5.06 -0.35 -1.17
N TYR A 174 -6.38 -0.27 -1.34
CA TYR A 174 -7.36 -0.13 -0.26
C TYR A 174 -8.09 -1.44 0.01
N MET A 175 -9.03 -1.44 0.99
CA MET A 175 -9.67 -2.67 1.47
C MET A 175 -11.18 -2.75 1.17
N GLY A 176 -11.61 -2.14 0.06
CA GLY A 176 -12.98 -2.23 -0.43
C GLY A 176 -13.91 -1.13 0.06
N GLU A 177 -15.22 -1.37 -0.02
CA GLU A 177 -16.26 -0.33 0.11
C GLU A 177 -16.91 -0.25 1.49
N ASP A 178 -16.64 -1.22 2.38
CA ASP A 178 -17.24 -1.27 3.72
C ASP A 178 -16.24 -0.82 4.79
N PRO A 179 -16.56 0.21 5.58
CA PRO A 179 -15.64 0.75 6.58
C PRO A 179 -15.36 -0.21 7.73
N ILE A 180 -16.29 -1.14 8.05
CA ILE A 180 -16.11 -2.09 9.14
C ILE A 180 -15.10 -3.16 8.72
N LEU A 181 -15.28 -3.74 7.52
CA LEU A 181 -14.34 -4.71 6.96
C LEU A 181 -12.95 -4.10 6.81
N ALA A 182 -12.86 -2.94 6.13
CA ALA A 182 -11.60 -2.26 5.86
C ALA A 182 -10.85 -1.88 7.14
N GLY A 183 -11.53 -1.23 8.08
CA GLY A 183 -10.95 -0.81 9.35
C GLY A 183 -10.52 -1.99 10.23
N THR A 184 -11.31 -3.08 10.27
CA THR A 184 -10.97 -4.29 11.03
C THR A 184 -9.69 -4.93 10.49
N LEU A 185 -9.62 -5.18 9.18
CA LEU A 185 -8.47 -5.87 8.59
C LEU A 185 -7.19 -5.04 8.65
N VAL A 186 -7.27 -3.74 8.33
CA VAL A 186 -6.10 -2.87 8.43
C VAL A 186 -5.60 -2.75 9.87
N GLY A 187 -6.51 -2.72 10.84
CA GLY A 187 -6.16 -2.68 12.26
C GLY A 187 -5.37 -3.92 12.71
N HIS A 188 -5.84 -5.12 12.36
CA HIS A 188 -5.14 -6.38 12.66
C HIS A 188 -3.79 -6.46 11.96
N ARG A 189 -3.71 -6.05 10.69
CA ARG A 189 -2.46 -5.94 9.94
C ARG A 189 -1.45 -5.06 10.64
N ILE A 190 -1.81 -3.80 10.95
CA ILE A 190 -0.91 -2.82 11.59
C ILE A 190 -0.45 -3.31 12.96
N LYS A 191 -1.33 -3.92 13.75
CA LYS A 191 -0.98 -4.48 15.06
C LYS A 191 0.16 -5.50 14.95
N CYS A 192 0.09 -6.42 13.98
CA CYS A 192 1.09 -7.47 13.81
C CYS A 192 2.35 -6.99 13.10
N GLU A 193 2.24 -5.98 12.25
CA GLU A 193 3.37 -5.26 11.66
C GLU A 193 4.20 -4.56 12.75
N GLN A 194 3.54 -3.82 13.66
CA GLN A 194 4.20 -3.18 14.80
C GLN A 194 4.77 -4.18 15.82
N GLY A 195 4.19 -5.37 15.91
CA GLY A 195 4.75 -6.48 16.69
C GLY A 195 6.15 -6.89 16.23
N GLN A 196 6.56 -6.49 15.02
CA GLN A 196 7.93 -6.68 14.51
C GLN A 196 8.86 -5.49 14.82
N LYS A 197 8.48 -4.58 15.71
CA LYS A 197 9.26 -3.37 16.09
C LYS A 197 9.52 -2.45 14.88
N VAL A 198 8.48 -2.08 14.19
CA VAL A 198 8.43 -1.03 13.17
C VAL A 198 7.27 -0.10 13.49
N ILE A 199 7.33 1.15 13.08
CA ILE A 199 6.20 2.08 13.20
C ILE A 199 5.20 1.72 12.10
N GLY A 200 4.02 1.26 12.50
CA GLY A 200 2.88 1.04 11.62
C GLY A 200 2.20 2.37 11.27
N HIS A 201 1.59 2.41 10.10
CA HIS A 201 1.04 3.64 9.54
C HIS A 201 -0.32 3.36 8.90
N ILE A 202 -1.28 4.30 9.05
CA ILE A 202 -2.59 4.24 8.39
C ILE A 202 -2.79 5.46 7.49
N LYS A 203 -3.34 5.27 6.27
CA LYS A 203 -3.43 6.30 5.23
C LYS A 203 -4.63 6.09 4.30
N HIS A 204 -5.05 7.09 3.54
CA HIS A 204 -4.69 8.52 3.53
C HIS A 204 -5.83 9.28 4.22
N TYR A 205 -5.56 9.95 5.30
CA TYR A 205 -6.52 10.59 6.19
C TYR A 205 -6.78 12.04 5.74
N ALA A 206 -7.92 12.35 5.04
CA ALA A 206 -8.98 11.45 4.66
C ALA A 206 -9.59 11.88 3.31
N LEU A 207 -10.45 11.00 2.74
CA LEU A 207 -11.27 11.32 1.56
C LEU A 207 -10.46 11.52 0.26
N ASN A 208 -9.32 10.85 0.11
CA ASN A 208 -8.60 10.74 -1.15
C ASN A 208 -9.15 9.55 -1.94
N ASP A 209 -10.37 9.69 -2.51
CA ASP A 209 -11.09 8.61 -3.17
C ASP A 209 -11.03 8.70 -4.70
N GLN A 210 -10.17 9.58 -5.22
CA GLN A 210 -9.80 9.69 -6.63
C GLN A 210 -8.35 10.15 -6.75
N GLU A 211 -7.70 9.79 -7.85
CA GLU A 211 -6.32 10.19 -8.13
C GLU A 211 -6.25 11.43 -9.01
N SER A 212 -7.18 11.56 -9.95
CA SER A 212 -7.25 12.70 -10.86
C SER A 212 -7.50 14.00 -10.10
N GLY A 213 -6.53 14.93 -10.17
CA GLY A 213 -6.60 16.23 -9.50
C GLY A 213 -6.54 16.16 -7.96
N ARG A 214 -6.03 15.08 -7.37
CA ARG A 214 -5.99 14.86 -5.91
C ARG A 214 -5.30 15.98 -5.13
N ASN A 215 -4.33 16.68 -5.73
CA ASN A 215 -3.62 17.79 -5.11
C ASN A 215 -4.37 19.13 -5.19
N GLU A 216 -5.51 19.19 -5.88
CA GLU A 216 -6.24 20.42 -6.20
C GLU A 216 -7.70 20.39 -5.81
N VAL A 217 -8.24 19.19 -5.56
CA VAL A 217 -9.67 19.00 -5.28
C VAL A 217 -10.03 19.33 -3.84
N ASN A 218 -11.17 20.02 -3.69
CA ASN A 218 -11.85 20.18 -2.41
C ASN A 218 -13.06 19.24 -2.35
N VAL A 219 -13.02 18.23 -1.52
CA VAL A 219 -14.14 17.33 -1.26
C VAL A 219 -15.11 17.99 -0.30
N LYS A 220 -16.36 18.17 -0.74
CA LYS A 220 -17.47 18.64 0.10
C LYS A 220 -18.30 17.46 0.57
N ILE A 221 -18.48 17.36 1.88
CA ILE A 221 -19.21 16.27 2.54
C ILE A 221 -19.77 16.74 3.88
N GLY A 222 -20.94 16.24 4.26
CA GLY A 222 -21.49 16.47 5.59
C GLY A 222 -20.66 15.79 6.70
N LYS A 223 -20.67 16.38 7.91
CA LYS A 223 -19.90 15.83 9.04
C LYS A 223 -20.37 14.45 9.45
N ARG A 224 -21.68 14.19 9.40
CA ARG A 224 -22.25 12.88 9.75
C ARG A 224 -21.80 11.83 8.72
N GLU A 225 -21.98 12.16 7.45
CA GLU A 225 -21.63 11.27 6.34
C GLU A 225 -20.14 10.91 6.41
N MET A 226 -19.28 11.91 6.57
CA MET A 226 -17.84 11.70 6.74
C MET A 226 -17.50 10.77 7.91
N ARG A 227 -18.15 10.98 9.09
CA ARG A 227 -17.89 10.21 10.31
C ARG A 227 -18.40 8.78 10.24
N GLU A 228 -19.53 8.52 9.59
CA GLU A 228 -20.18 7.21 9.50
C GLU A 228 -19.71 6.39 8.27
N THR A 229 -18.90 6.97 7.40
CA THR A 229 -18.35 6.31 6.20
C THR A 229 -16.82 6.32 6.25
N ASP A 230 -16.17 7.30 5.63
CA ASP A 230 -14.71 7.31 5.43
C ASP A 230 -13.94 7.30 6.74
N LEU A 231 -14.29 8.16 7.68
CA LEU A 231 -13.57 8.24 8.97
C LEU A 231 -13.82 7.02 9.85
N LEU A 232 -14.93 6.28 9.67
CA LEU A 232 -15.21 5.08 10.46
C LEU A 232 -14.17 4.00 10.23
N ALA A 233 -13.69 3.82 8.99
CA ALA A 233 -12.64 2.87 8.68
C ALA A 233 -11.33 3.20 9.42
N PHE A 234 -10.96 4.48 9.47
CA PHE A 234 -9.81 4.94 10.23
C PHE A 234 -10.00 4.76 11.74
N GLU A 235 -11.18 5.11 12.29
CA GLU A 235 -11.49 4.97 13.72
C GLU A 235 -11.34 3.53 14.19
N ILE A 236 -11.90 2.58 13.44
CA ILE A 236 -11.78 1.14 13.72
C ILE A 236 -10.32 0.68 13.59
N GLY A 237 -9.65 1.04 12.50
CA GLY A 237 -8.26 0.67 12.24
C GLY A 237 -7.30 1.20 13.30
N ILE A 238 -7.48 2.44 13.75
CA ILE A 238 -6.71 3.07 14.83
C ILE A 238 -6.99 2.37 16.17
N THR A 239 -8.26 2.09 16.46
CA THR A 239 -8.67 1.43 17.71
C THR A 239 -8.06 0.04 17.86
N ILE A 240 -8.04 -0.76 16.78
CA ILE A 240 -7.52 -2.13 16.78
C ILE A 240 -6.00 -2.15 16.66
N GLY A 241 -5.46 -1.37 15.72
CA GLY A 241 -4.04 -1.42 15.32
C GLY A 241 -3.14 -0.54 16.16
N ASN A 242 -3.69 0.51 16.77
CA ASN A 242 -2.94 1.54 17.50
C ASN A 242 -1.68 1.98 16.73
N PRO A 243 -1.80 2.45 15.47
CA PRO A 243 -0.67 2.81 14.63
C PRO A 243 0.19 3.89 15.29
N GLY A 244 1.50 3.82 15.07
CA GLY A 244 2.40 4.89 15.53
C GLY A 244 2.26 6.18 14.74
N ALA A 245 1.73 6.12 13.49
CA ALA A 245 1.56 7.28 12.63
C ALA A 245 0.28 7.22 11.78
N VAL A 246 -0.20 8.39 11.38
CA VAL A 246 -1.29 8.62 10.41
C VAL A 246 -0.77 9.55 9.33
N MET A 247 -1.05 9.27 8.05
CA MET A 247 -0.74 10.18 6.93
C MET A 247 -1.97 10.98 6.55
N CYS A 248 -1.89 12.30 6.62
CA CYS A 248 -2.92 13.16 6.03
C CYS A 248 -2.86 13.12 4.50
N SER A 249 -4.02 13.20 3.85
CA SER A 249 -4.14 13.09 2.40
C SER A 249 -3.81 14.40 1.66
N TYR A 250 -3.69 14.32 0.32
CA TYR A 250 -3.41 15.49 -0.51
C TYR A 250 -4.56 16.47 -0.65
N ASN A 251 -5.79 15.96 -0.76
CA ASN A 251 -6.97 16.74 -1.08
C ASN A 251 -7.39 17.67 0.05
N ALA A 252 -8.13 18.72 -0.30
CA ALA A 252 -8.85 19.51 0.68
C ALA A 252 -10.19 18.86 1.05
N VAL A 253 -10.64 19.08 2.28
CA VAL A 253 -11.92 18.64 2.83
C VAL A 253 -12.66 19.83 3.43
N ASN A 254 -13.80 20.15 2.85
CA ASN A 254 -14.64 21.27 3.27
C ASN A 254 -13.89 22.61 3.36
N GLY A 255 -12.92 22.83 2.46
CA GLY A 255 -12.19 24.08 2.28
C GLY A 255 -10.73 24.06 2.71
N ASP A 256 -10.34 23.21 3.66
CA ASP A 256 -8.94 23.12 4.11
C ASP A 256 -8.26 21.86 3.58
N PHE A 257 -7.01 21.95 3.11
CA PHE A 257 -6.21 20.78 2.78
C PHE A 257 -6.06 19.86 3.99
N ALA A 258 -6.14 18.55 3.79
CA ALA A 258 -6.21 17.59 4.88
C ALA A 258 -5.07 17.73 5.89
N CYS A 259 -3.85 18.07 5.42
CA CYS A 259 -2.68 18.27 6.28
C CYS A 259 -2.67 19.60 7.06
N GLU A 260 -3.65 20.47 6.84
CA GLU A 260 -3.88 21.70 7.60
C GLU A 260 -5.34 21.86 8.05
N ASN A 261 -6.08 20.75 8.05
CA ASN A 261 -7.49 20.73 8.45
C ASN A 261 -7.61 20.45 9.95
N LYS A 262 -7.88 21.52 10.70
CA LYS A 262 -8.01 21.45 12.17
C LYS A 262 -9.10 20.47 12.62
N TYR A 263 -10.23 20.40 11.90
CA TYR A 263 -11.31 19.48 12.26
C TYR A 263 -10.85 18.02 12.15
N LEU A 264 -10.16 17.64 11.08
CA LEU A 264 -9.67 16.30 10.90
C LEU A 264 -8.57 15.96 11.92
N LEU A 265 -7.50 16.77 11.99
CA LEU A 265 -6.29 16.40 12.71
C LEU A 265 -6.41 16.62 14.23
N ASN A 266 -6.97 17.75 14.67
CA ASN A 266 -7.10 18.05 16.08
C ASN A 266 -8.43 17.56 16.65
N ASP A 267 -9.57 18.01 16.07
CA ASP A 267 -10.85 17.81 16.74
C ASP A 267 -11.24 16.32 16.70
N VAL A 268 -11.10 15.65 15.56
CA VAL A 268 -11.46 14.23 15.40
C VAL A 268 -10.32 13.32 15.87
N LEU A 269 -9.17 13.37 15.19
CA LEU A 269 -8.10 12.39 15.40
C LEU A 269 -7.47 12.50 16.80
N LYS A 270 -6.95 13.69 17.15
CA LYS A 270 -6.21 13.86 18.43
C LYS A 270 -7.14 14.02 19.63
N ASN A 271 -8.25 14.76 19.51
CA ASN A 271 -9.12 15.06 20.64
C ASN A 271 -10.23 14.02 20.86
N ASN A 272 -11.00 13.66 19.82
CA ASN A 272 -12.08 12.68 19.99
C ASN A 272 -11.54 11.26 20.13
N TRP A 273 -10.69 10.82 19.18
CA TRP A 273 -10.17 9.44 19.19
C TRP A 273 -8.97 9.25 20.12
N LYS A 274 -8.42 10.34 20.70
CA LYS A 274 -7.25 10.28 21.60
C LYS A 274 -6.05 9.63 20.95
N PHE A 275 -5.86 9.83 19.65
CA PHE A 275 -4.74 9.26 18.92
C PHE A 275 -3.40 9.70 19.53
N PRO A 276 -2.57 8.77 20.04
CA PRO A 276 -1.36 9.11 20.77
C PRO A 276 -0.14 9.27 19.87
N GLY A 277 -0.20 8.78 18.62
CA GLY A 277 0.89 8.85 17.65
C GLY A 277 1.01 10.21 16.98
N PHE A 278 1.77 10.28 15.90
CA PHE A 278 2.02 11.49 15.14
C PHE A 278 1.36 11.46 13.76
N VAL A 279 1.14 12.65 13.19
CA VAL A 279 0.61 12.84 11.84
C VAL A 279 1.75 13.23 10.92
N THR A 280 1.96 12.45 9.83
CA THR A 280 2.83 12.85 8.72
C THR A 280 2.02 13.49 7.61
N SER A 281 2.61 14.38 6.83
CA SER A 281 2.05 14.74 5.52
C SER A 281 2.19 13.58 4.55
N ASP A 282 1.31 13.51 3.55
CA ASP A 282 1.64 12.85 2.28
C ASP A 282 2.80 13.61 1.61
N TRP A 283 3.45 13.01 0.61
CA TRP A 283 4.70 13.50 0.02
C TRP A 283 4.50 14.80 -0.76
N GLY A 284 4.86 15.93 -0.11
CA GLY A 284 4.58 17.28 -0.62
C GLY A 284 3.17 17.79 -0.32
N GLY A 285 2.41 17.11 0.56
CA GLY A 285 1.05 17.49 0.96
C GLY A 285 0.98 18.57 2.06
N THR A 286 2.11 19.14 2.47
CA THR A 286 2.14 20.30 3.39
C THR A 286 2.00 21.59 2.59
N HIS A 287 1.08 22.48 2.99
CA HIS A 287 0.78 23.72 2.26
C HIS A 287 1.20 24.98 3.01
N SER A 288 1.40 24.91 4.32
CA SER A 288 1.76 26.07 5.15
C SER A 288 2.60 25.66 6.36
N THR A 289 3.23 26.63 7.03
CA THR A 289 4.01 26.42 8.26
C THR A 289 3.12 26.54 9.51
N GLU A 290 2.61 27.75 9.78
CA GLU A 290 1.87 28.03 11.00
C GLU A 290 0.48 27.36 11.02
N LYS A 291 -0.25 27.41 9.91
CA LYS A 291 -1.61 26.81 9.81
C LYS A 291 -1.55 25.29 9.93
N SER A 292 -0.63 24.63 9.21
CA SER A 292 -0.45 23.16 9.32
C SER A 292 -0.03 22.73 10.72
N SER A 293 0.92 23.44 11.35
CA SER A 293 1.34 23.18 12.71
C SER A 293 0.17 23.37 13.72
N ALA A 294 -0.56 24.48 13.62
CA ALA A 294 -1.72 24.74 14.46
C ALA A 294 -2.87 23.75 14.25
N ALA A 295 -3.04 23.22 13.04
CA ALA A 295 -4.03 22.21 12.71
C ALA A 295 -3.66 20.82 13.26
N GLY A 296 -2.38 20.55 13.59
CA GLY A 296 -1.95 19.30 14.18
C GLY A 296 -1.12 18.40 13.29
N LEU A 297 -0.56 18.88 12.17
CA LEU A 297 0.48 18.17 11.43
C LEU A 297 1.75 18.12 12.29
N ASP A 298 2.31 16.93 12.49
CA ASP A 298 3.47 16.73 13.35
C ASP A 298 4.78 16.60 12.55
N MET A 299 4.72 16.13 11.29
CA MET A 299 5.92 15.90 10.46
C MET A 299 5.63 16.15 8.99
N GLU A 300 6.45 16.97 8.34
CA GLU A 300 6.47 17.17 6.90
C GLU A 300 7.33 16.11 6.21
N GLN A 301 6.87 15.54 5.09
CA GLN A 301 7.61 14.58 4.25
C GLN A 301 7.50 14.93 2.76
N PRO A 302 8.50 14.58 1.93
CA PRO A 302 9.81 14.02 2.29
C PRO A 302 10.88 15.10 2.54
N GLU A 303 10.52 16.38 2.47
CA GLU A 303 11.41 17.55 2.45
C GLU A 303 11.20 18.45 3.68
N ASP A 304 11.76 19.67 3.61
CA ASP A 304 11.78 20.67 4.68
C ASP A 304 11.20 22.03 4.21
N LEU A 305 10.25 22.02 3.25
CA LEU A 305 9.75 23.23 2.61
C LEU A 305 9.06 24.19 3.57
N PHE A 306 8.34 23.63 4.55
CA PHE A 306 7.56 24.36 5.55
C PHE A 306 8.03 24.11 6.99
N TYR A 307 8.50 22.88 7.32
CA TYR A 307 8.87 22.49 8.67
C TYR A 307 10.39 22.53 8.94
N GLY A 308 11.18 22.93 7.95
CA GLY A 308 12.59 23.21 8.11
C GLY A 308 12.88 24.65 8.60
N PRO A 309 13.66 25.45 7.82
CA PRO A 309 14.03 26.81 8.20
C PRO A 309 12.87 27.75 8.50
N LYS A 310 11.72 27.59 7.79
CA LYS A 310 10.53 28.43 8.02
C LYS A 310 9.90 28.15 9.38
N LEU A 311 9.81 26.88 9.79
CA LEU A 311 9.27 26.53 11.11
C LEU A 311 10.21 27.02 12.22
N LYS A 312 11.54 26.88 12.03
CA LYS A 312 12.51 27.42 12.98
C LYS A 312 12.33 28.92 13.17
N GLU A 313 12.25 29.69 12.08
CA GLU A 313 11.99 31.13 12.11
C GLU A 313 10.66 31.46 12.81
N ALA A 314 9.60 30.72 12.50
CA ALA A 314 8.29 30.94 13.10
C ALA A 314 8.30 30.69 14.64
N VAL A 315 9.06 29.70 15.09
CA VAL A 315 9.23 29.43 16.53
C VAL A 315 10.08 30.51 17.21
N GLU A 316 11.20 30.93 16.61
CA GLU A 316 12.06 32.00 17.14
C GLU A 316 11.32 33.34 17.21
N ALA A 317 10.43 33.60 16.25
CA ALA A 317 9.57 34.79 16.22
C ALA A 317 8.31 34.69 17.11
N GLY A 318 8.06 33.53 17.76
CA GLY A 318 6.90 33.30 18.61
C GLY A 318 5.56 33.10 17.85
N ARG A 319 5.56 32.97 16.51
CA ARG A 319 4.37 32.69 15.71
C ARG A 319 3.91 31.24 15.88
N VAL A 320 4.84 30.30 16.10
CA VAL A 320 4.57 28.95 16.55
C VAL A 320 5.11 28.81 17.99
N PRO A 321 4.28 28.50 18.99
CA PRO A 321 4.74 28.31 20.37
C PRO A 321 5.74 27.15 20.48
N MET A 322 6.81 27.30 21.25
CA MET A 322 7.77 26.23 21.54
C MET A 322 7.07 24.96 22.06
N ALA A 323 6.06 25.11 22.91
CA ALA A 323 5.28 23.99 23.45
C ALA A 323 4.56 23.19 22.35
N GLN A 324 4.20 23.82 21.24
CA GLN A 324 3.58 23.13 20.09
C GLN A 324 4.62 22.33 19.32
N LEU A 325 5.81 22.90 19.06
CA LEU A 325 6.92 22.14 18.48
C LEU A 325 7.32 20.97 19.39
N ASP A 326 7.33 21.18 20.70
CA ASP A 326 7.62 20.13 21.68
C ASP A 326 6.58 19.00 21.62
N ASP A 327 5.29 19.29 21.43
CA ASP A 327 4.26 18.25 21.25
C ASP A 327 4.46 17.47 19.96
N HIS A 328 4.77 18.13 18.84
CA HIS A 328 5.08 17.45 17.57
C HIS A 328 6.24 16.46 17.73
N VAL A 329 7.36 16.92 18.27
CA VAL A 329 8.54 16.08 18.52
C VAL A 329 8.24 14.95 19.50
N ARG A 330 7.52 15.25 20.60
CA ARG A 330 7.12 14.29 21.62
C ARG A 330 6.31 13.13 21.01
N ARG A 331 5.37 13.40 20.10
CA ARG A 331 4.54 12.38 19.44
C ARG A 331 5.38 11.43 18.59
N VAL A 332 6.35 11.97 17.84
CA VAL A 332 7.29 11.16 17.06
C VAL A 332 8.11 10.26 17.97
N LEU A 333 8.77 10.83 18.99
CA LEU A 333 9.58 10.08 19.95
C LEU A 333 8.75 9.03 20.71
N ARG A 334 7.54 9.39 21.13
CA ARG A 334 6.62 8.45 21.79
C ARG A 334 6.37 7.22 20.92
N SER A 335 6.10 7.41 19.62
CA SER A 335 5.87 6.30 18.70
C SER A 335 7.13 5.45 18.51
N MET A 336 8.31 6.08 18.45
CA MET A 336 9.60 5.38 18.38
C MET A 336 9.85 4.51 19.63
N PHE A 337 9.53 5.01 20.83
CA PHE A 337 9.64 4.23 22.06
C PHE A 337 8.56 3.15 22.18
N ALA A 338 7.31 3.46 21.82
CA ALA A 338 6.19 2.53 21.93
C ALA A 338 6.35 1.30 21.01
N THR A 339 6.98 1.47 19.84
CA THR A 339 7.26 0.36 18.91
C THR A 339 8.59 -0.35 19.19
N GLY A 340 9.41 0.19 20.09
CA GLY A 340 10.68 -0.42 20.50
C GLY A 340 11.84 -0.21 19.55
N ILE A 341 11.72 0.65 18.53
CA ILE A 341 12.80 0.89 17.54
C ILE A 341 14.02 1.62 18.15
N VAL A 342 13.84 2.31 19.28
CA VAL A 342 14.96 2.93 20.02
C VAL A 342 15.74 1.87 20.78
N ASP A 343 15.02 0.91 21.38
CA ASP A 343 15.63 -0.13 22.21
C ASP A 343 16.29 -1.23 21.36
N ASP A 344 15.73 -1.48 20.17
CA ASP A 344 16.18 -2.50 19.22
C ASP A 344 16.06 -1.99 17.78
N PRO A 345 16.98 -1.12 17.34
CA PRO A 345 16.99 -0.59 15.97
C PRO A 345 17.22 -1.72 14.95
N PRO A 346 16.66 -1.62 13.73
CA PRO A 346 16.76 -2.67 12.74
C PRO A 346 18.21 -2.91 12.30
N GLN A 347 18.55 -4.19 12.13
CA GLN A 347 19.84 -4.62 11.59
C GLN A 347 19.60 -5.24 10.19
N ARG A 348 20.35 -4.78 9.19
CA ARG A 348 20.24 -5.33 7.83
C ARG A 348 20.62 -6.82 7.82
N SER A 349 19.77 -7.61 7.19
CA SER A 349 19.97 -9.05 6.98
C SER A 349 19.32 -9.48 5.66
N MET A 350 19.42 -10.73 5.31
CA MET A 350 18.69 -11.29 4.17
C MET A 350 17.24 -11.63 4.60
N ILE A 351 16.28 -11.38 3.72
CA ILE A 351 14.91 -11.87 3.90
C ILE A 351 14.85 -13.38 3.70
N ASP A 352 13.90 -14.04 4.34
CA ASP A 352 13.57 -15.43 4.08
C ASP A 352 12.60 -15.51 2.89
N VAL A 353 13.18 -15.69 1.70
CA VAL A 353 12.43 -15.68 0.43
C VAL A 353 11.42 -16.82 0.35
N GLU A 354 11.80 -18.02 0.82
CA GLU A 354 10.92 -19.20 0.73
C GLU A 354 9.73 -19.08 1.68
N ALA A 355 9.97 -18.63 2.92
CA ALA A 355 8.88 -18.34 3.86
C ALA A 355 7.97 -17.23 3.35
N GLY A 356 8.54 -16.18 2.73
CA GLY A 356 7.76 -15.12 2.09
C GLY A 356 6.90 -15.65 0.94
N PHE A 357 7.44 -16.49 0.08
CA PHE A 357 6.68 -17.09 -1.04
C PHE A 357 5.56 -18.01 -0.56
N GLU A 358 5.80 -18.80 0.49
CA GLU A 358 4.76 -19.66 1.06
C GLU A 358 3.62 -18.83 1.69
N THR A 359 3.97 -17.77 2.42
CA THR A 359 2.97 -16.82 2.95
C THR A 359 2.18 -16.15 1.82
N SER A 360 2.87 -15.65 0.77
CA SER A 360 2.21 -15.05 -0.40
C SER A 360 1.23 -16.02 -1.07
N ARG A 361 1.61 -17.29 -1.24
CA ARG A 361 0.76 -18.32 -1.83
C ARG A 361 -0.50 -18.56 -1.00
N LYS A 362 -0.37 -18.78 0.31
CA LYS A 362 -1.51 -19.02 1.22
C LYS A 362 -2.49 -17.86 1.24
N LEU A 363 -1.97 -16.63 1.34
CA LEU A 363 -2.81 -15.44 1.35
C LEU A 363 -3.51 -15.24 0.00
N ALA A 364 -2.86 -15.55 -1.12
CA ALA A 364 -3.49 -15.53 -2.44
C ALA A 364 -4.61 -16.58 -2.56
N GLU A 365 -4.38 -17.80 -2.11
CA GLU A 365 -5.40 -18.86 -2.08
C GLU A 365 -6.65 -18.46 -1.30
N ASN A 366 -6.46 -17.75 -0.17
CA ASN A 366 -7.55 -17.27 0.68
C ASN A 366 -8.25 -16.01 0.12
N SER A 367 -7.70 -15.39 -0.93
CA SER A 367 -8.22 -14.13 -1.49
C SER A 367 -8.93 -14.27 -2.84
N ILE A 368 -8.73 -15.39 -3.55
CA ILE A 368 -9.32 -15.62 -4.87
C ILE A 368 -10.80 -15.97 -4.73
N VAL A 369 -11.67 -15.18 -5.38
CA VAL A 369 -13.12 -15.33 -5.31
C VAL A 369 -13.65 -16.13 -6.50
N LEU A 370 -14.40 -17.20 -6.23
CA LEU A 370 -15.15 -17.92 -7.27
C LEU A 370 -16.47 -17.19 -7.54
N LEU A 371 -16.57 -16.53 -8.70
CA LEU A 371 -17.74 -15.74 -9.09
C LEU A 371 -18.78 -16.57 -9.85
N LYS A 372 -18.35 -17.54 -10.65
CA LYS A 372 -19.24 -18.41 -11.43
C LYS A 372 -18.65 -19.80 -11.57
N ASN A 373 -19.52 -20.84 -11.44
CA ASN A 373 -19.16 -22.24 -11.62
C ASN A 373 -20.32 -23.04 -12.22
N SER A 374 -20.67 -22.75 -13.47
CA SER A 374 -21.78 -23.42 -14.15
C SER A 374 -21.42 -24.87 -14.49
N ASN A 375 -22.37 -25.77 -14.25
CA ASN A 375 -22.23 -27.20 -14.49
C ASN A 375 -21.02 -27.82 -13.78
N ALA A 376 -20.62 -27.27 -12.64
CA ALA A 376 -19.45 -27.71 -11.88
C ALA A 376 -18.20 -27.86 -12.77
N ILE A 377 -17.92 -26.81 -13.61
CA ILE A 377 -16.74 -26.81 -14.47
C ILE A 377 -15.44 -26.85 -13.63
N LEU A 378 -15.46 -26.29 -12.45
CA LEU A 378 -14.39 -26.31 -11.46
C LEU A 378 -14.78 -27.21 -10.28
N PRO A 379 -13.83 -27.94 -9.67
CA PRO A 379 -12.44 -28.05 -10.10
C PRO A 379 -12.25 -28.90 -11.37
N LEU A 380 -11.16 -28.62 -12.11
CA LEU A 380 -10.77 -29.42 -13.27
C LEU A 380 -10.22 -30.77 -12.84
N ASP A 381 -10.78 -31.85 -13.40
CA ASP A 381 -10.31 -33.21 -13.13
C ASP A 381 -9.05 -33.51 -13.96
N ARG A 382 -7.89 -33.58 -13.31
CA ARG A 382 -6.57 -33.88 -13.93
C ARG A 382 -6.54 -35.18 -14.71
N ASN A 383 -7.40 -36.13 -14.35
CA ASN A 383 -7.44 -37.43 -15.00
C ASN A 383 -8.33 -37.46 -16.25
N LYS A 384 -9.25 -36.48 -16.38
CA LYS A 384 -10.19 -36.42 -17.51
C LYS A 384 -9.80 -35.38 -18.56
N VAL A 385 -9.24 -34.23 -18.14
CA VAL A 385 -8.83 -33.15 -19.05
C VAL A 385 -7.57 -33.57 -19.82
N ARG A 386 -7.65 -33.60 -21.15
CA ARG A 386 -6.55 -34.01 -22.05
C ARG A 386 -5.90 -32.83 -22.75
N SER A 387 -6.62 -31.71 -22.90
CA SER A 387 -6.13 -30.53 -23.59
C SER A 387 -6.67 -29.25 -22.93
N ILE A 388 -5.78 -28.27 -22.73
CA ILE A 388 -6.09 -26.97 -22.14
C ILE A 388 -5.51 -25.87 -23.03
N ALA A 389 -6.37 -24.93 -23.44
CA ALA A 389 -5.94 -23.68 -24.05
C ALA A 389 -5.77 -22.62 -22.95
N ILE A 390 -4.57 -22.09 -22.77
CA ILE A 390 -4.29 -20.90 -21.97
C ILE A 390 -4.25 -19.71 -22.91
N ILE A 391 -5.11 -18.73 -22.68
CA ILE A 391 -5.29 -17.59 -23.57
C ILE A 391 -5.16 -16.31 -22.73
N GLY A 392 -4.50 -15.29 -23.27
CA GLY A 392 -4.38 -13.98 -22.64
C GLY A 392 -3.00 -13.37 -22.80
N HIS A 393 -2.96 -12.04 -22.94
CA HIS A 393 -1.74 -11.32 -23.31
C HIS A 393 -0.56 -11.60 -22.35
N ASN A 394 -0.83 -11.74 -21.06
CA ASN A 394 0.18 -11.92 -20.02
C ASN A 394 0.06 -13.26 -19.27
N ALA A 395 -0.69 -14.21 -19.80
CA ALA A 395 -0.86 -15.52 -19.17
C ALA A 395 0.45 -16.34 -19.08
N ASP A 396 1.47 -15.98 -19.84
CA ASP A 396 2.82 -16.56 -19.80
C ASP A 396 3.78 -15.78 -18.87
N MET A 397 3.36 -14.63 -18.34
CA MET A 397 4.14 -13.80 -17.40
C MET A 397 3.46 -13.62 -16.04
N GLY A 398 2.14 -13.41 -16.02
CA GLY A 398 1.36 -13.11 -14.81
C GLY A 398 1.50 -11.66 -14.34
N MET A 399 0.39 -11.04 -13.97
CA MET A 399 0.34 -9.70 -13.40
C MET A 399 0.26 -9.80 -11.87
N ILE A 400 1.09 -9.05 -11.16
CA ILE A 400 1.22 -9.19 -9.71
C ILE A 400 0.94 -7.93 -8.91
N SER A 401 0.98 -6.75 -9.54
CA SER A 401 0.95 -5.46 -8.85
C SER A 401 0.31 -4.37 -9.71
N GLY A 402 -0.35 -3.42 -9.04
CA GLY A 402 -0.63 -2.10 -9.61
C GLY A 402 0.59 -1.19 -9.57
N GLY A 403 0.44 0.05 -10.06
CA GLY A 403 1.52 1.04 -10.14
C GLY A 403 1.56 2.04 -8.98
N GLY A 404 2.59 2.86 -8.96
CA GLY A 404 2.75 3.94 -7.99
C GLY A 404 3.60 3.56 -6.77
N SER A 405 3.39 4.25 -5.64
CA SER A 405 4.11 4.01 -4.39
C SER A 405 3.87 2.62 -3.82
N ALA A 406 2.71 2.03 -4.11
CA ALA A 406 2.35 0.68 -3.67
C ALA A 406 3.11 -0.45 -4.38
N GLN A 407 3.83 -0.17 -5.48
CA GLN A 407 4.64 -1.19 -6.16
C GLN A 407 5.63 -1.85 -5.20
N VAL A 408 5.85 -3.16 -5.38
CA VAL A 408 6.87 -3.91 -4.66
C VAL A 408 8.10 -4.06 -5.54
N ASP A 409 9.29 -4.16 -4.96
CA ASP A 409 10.52 -4.46 -5.67
C ASP A 409 10.66 -5.99 -5.87
N PRO A 410 10.19 -6.54 -7.01
CA PRO A 410 10.30 -7.96 -7.28
C PRO A 410 11.75 -8.35 -7.58
N PRO A 411 12.11 -9.65 -7.54
CA PRO A 411 13.39 -10.12 -8.04
C PRO A 411 13.60 -9.70 -9.49
N GLY A 412 14.67 -8.95 -9.76
CA GLY A 412 15.01 -8.43 -11.08
C GLY A 412 15.29 -6.92 -11.06
N PRO A 413 15.31 -6.25 -12.20
CA PRO A 413 15.46 -4.81 -12.24
C PRO A 413 14.25 -4.13 -11.59
N PRO A 414 14.46 -3.09 -10.75
CA PRO A 414 13.36 -2.40 -10.09
C PRO A 414 12.44 -1.75 -11.14
N PRO A 415 11.12 -1.81 -10.93
CA PRO A 415 10.18 -1.16 -11.81
C PRO A 415 10.32 0.37 -11.71
N LYS A 416 10.11 1.06 -12.82
CA LYS A 416 9.95 2.51 -12.82
C LYS A 416 8.54 2.87 -12.33
N TRP A 417 8.38 4.10 -11.85
CA TRP A 417 7.07 4.68 -11.59
C TRP A 417 6.15 4.55 -12.83
N LEU A 418 4.92 4.21 -12.64
CA LEU A 418 3.94 3.94 -13.70
C LEU A 418 4.36 2.83 -14.69
N GLN A 419 5.18 1.89 -14.27
CA GLN A 419 5.54 0.73 -15.07
C GLN A 419 4.81 -0.51 -14.58
N HIS A 420 4.28 -1.31 -15.50
CA HIS A 420 3.69 -2.61 -15.17
C HIS A 420 4.71 -3.53 -14.52
N VAL A 421 4.30 -4.23 -13.47
CA VAL A 421 5.16 -5.15 -12.71
C VAL A 421 4.73 -6.58 -13.01
N TRP A 422 5.67 -7.36 -13.50
CA TRP A 422 5.45 -8.75 -13.89
C TRP A 422 6.38 -9.68 -13.13
N PHE A 423 5.87 -10.85 -12.75
CA PHE A 423 6.66 -11.89 -12.13
C PHE A 423 6.97 -13.04 -13.09
N PRO A 424 8.11 -13.76 -12.89
CA PRO A 424 8.48 -14.89 -13.74
C PRO A 424 7.61 -16.14 -13.54
N THR A 425 6.89 -16.28 -12.42
CA THR A 425 5.88 -17.34 -12.26
C THR A 425 4.62 -16.94 -13.00
N SER A 426 4.28 -17.70 -14.05
CA SER A 426 3.15 -17.38 -14.89
C SER A 426 2.03 -18.40 -14.72
N PRO A 427 0.77 -17.99 -14.98
CA PRO A 427 -0.36 -18.92 -15.06
C PRO A 427 -0.09 -20.14 -15.95
N LEU A 428 0.52 -19.91 -17.11
CA LEU A 428 0.91 -20.98 -18.05
C LEU A 428 1.83 -22.03 -17.40
N LYS A 429 2.86 -21.59 -16.65
CA LYS A 429 3.79 -22.50 -15.98
C LYS A 429 3.09 -23.27 -14.86
N ALA A 430 2.28 -22.57 -14.06
CA ALA A 430 1.56 -23.17 -12.94
C ALA A 430 0.53 -24.22 -13.41
N VAL A 431 -0.26 -23.89 -14.44
CA VAL A 431 -1.24 -24.83 -15.02
C VAL A 431 -0.53 -26.03 -15.65
N LYS A 432 0.58 -25.85 -16.38
CA LYS A 432 1.37 -26.95 -16.91
C LYS A 432 1.88 -27.90 -15.82
N ALA A 433 2.34 -27.36 -14.70
CA ALA A 433 2.81 -28.16 -13.59
C ALA A 433 1.69 -29.02 -12.97
N LYS A 434 0.46 -28.48 -12.88
CA LYS A 434 -0.70 -29.20 -12.35
C LYS A 434 -1.32 -30.20 -13.33
N ALA A 435 -1.27 -29.92 -14.62
CA ALA A 435 -1.89 -30.71 -15.69
C ALA A 435 -0.87 -31.49 -16.50
N ALA A 436 0.06 -32.18 -15.85
CA ALA A 436 1.19 -32.89 -16.48
C ALA A 436 0.77 -33.92 -17.56
N ASN A 437 -0.45 -34.47 -17.47
CA ASN A 437 -0.99 -35.45 -18.40
C ASN A 437 -1.82 -34.81 -19.54
N ALA A 438 -2.00 -33.48 -19.53
CA ALA A 438 -2.74 -32.77 -20.54
C ALA A 438 -1.81 -31.98 -21.49
N LYS A 439 -2.24 -31.84 -22.73
CA LYS A 439 -1.58 -30.94 -23.70
C LYS A 439 -1.99 -29.50 -23.36
N VAL A 440 -1.12 -28.71 -22.72
CA VAL A 440 -1.35 -27.30 -22.41
C VAL A 440 -0.70 -26.42 -23.46
N GLN A 441 -1.51 -25.67 -24.18
CA GLN A 441 -1.08 -24.76 -25.26
C GLN A 441 -1.41 -23.32 -24.90
N PHE A 442 -0.60 -22.39 -25.36
CA PHE A 442 -0.73 -20.96 -25.09
C PHE A 442 -0.97 -20.17 -26.38
N ASP A 443 -1.84 -19.17 -26.28
CA ASP A 443 -2.01 -18.09 -27.27
C ASP A 443 -2.19 -16.77 -26.53
N SER A 444 -1.49 -15.72 -26.97
CA SER A 444 -1.56 -14.41 -26.34
C SER A 444 -2.92 -13.71 -26.48
N GLY A 445 -3.79 -14.20 -27.36
CA GLY A 445 -5.07 -13.56 -27.68
C GLY A 445 -4.96 -12.31 -28.56
N SER A 446 -3.75 -11.95 -29.02
CA SER A 446 -3.55 -10.80 -29.90
C SER A 446 -4.25 -10.95 -31.25
N ASP A 447 -4.45 -12.21 -31.70
CA ASP A 447 -5.33 -12.59 -32.81
C ASP A 447 -6.50 -13.41 -32.26
N PRO A 448 -7.67 -12.80 -32.01
CA PRO A 448 -8.81 -13.51 -31.44
C PRO A 448 -9.30 -14.70 -32.23
N ALA A 449 -9.10 -14.73 -33.56
CA ALA A 449 -9.49 -15.86 -34.38
C ALA A 449 -8.59 -17.09 -34.16
N LYS A 450 -7.27 -16.89 -33.98
CA LYS A 450 -6.34 -17.95 -33.61
C LYS A 450 -6.61 -18.47 -32.21
N ALA A 451 -6.85 -17.56 -31.24
CA ALA A 451 -7.22 -17.93 -29.89
C ALA A 451 -8.50 -18.77 -29.85
N ALA A 452 -9.54 -18.38 -30.60
CA ALA A 452 -10.78 -19.14 -30.74
C ALA A 452 -10.56 -20.50 -31.39
N ALA A 453 -9.70 -20.59 -32.40
CA ALA A 453 -9.37 -21.87 -33.08
C ALA A 453 -8.64 -22.82 -32.11
N LEU A 454 -7.72 -22.31 -31.26
CA LEU A 454 -7.06 -23.07 -30.20
C LEU A 454 -8.08 -23.56 -29.17
N ALA A 455 -8.95 -22.67 -28.72
CA ALA A 455 -10.01 -22.99 -27.73
C ALA A 455 -10.92 -24.11 -28.27
N LYS A 456 -11.34 -24.05 -29.55
CA LYS A 456 -12.20 -25.05 -30.18
C LYS A 456 -11.58 -26.46 -30.19
N GLN A 457 -10.27 -26.57 -30.23
CA GLN A 457 -9.52 -27.84 -30.25
C GLN A 457 -9.16 -28.37 -28.87
N SER A 458 -9.54 -27.63 -27.80
CA SER A 458 -9.18 -27.95 -26.43
C SER A 458 -10.40 -28.38 -25.62
N ASP A 459 -10.20 -29.27 -24.64
CA ASP A 459 -11.27 -29.71 -23.75
C ASP A 459 -11.77 -28.53 -22.86
N VAL A 460 -10.86 -27.61 -22.52
CA VAL A 460 -11.14 -26.43 -21.70
C VAL A 460 -10.31 -25.25 -22.22
N ALA A 461 -10.90 -24.08 -22.26
CA ALA A 461 -10.19 -22.82 -22.46
C ALA A 461 -10.17 -22.02 -21.15
N ILE A 462 -8.99 -21.54 -20.77
CA ILE A 462 -8.81 -20.65 -19.61
C ILE A 462 -8.27 -19.32 -20.13
N VAL A 463 -9.07 -18.27 -19.99
CA VAL A 463 -8.74 -16.93 -20.46
C VAL A 463 -8.31 -16.09 -19.27
N PHE A 464 -7.06 -15.68 -19.25
CA PHE A 464 -6.53 -14.73 -18.29
C PHE A 464 -6.65 -13.32 -18.86
N VAL A 465 -7.29 -12.44 -18.12
CA VAL A 465 -7.47 -11.04 -18.49
C VAL A 465 -7.02 -10.13 -17.35
N HIS A 466 -6.56 -8.97 -17.71
CA HIS A 466 -5.97 -8.05 -16.76
C HIS A 466 -6.53 -6.64 -16.90
N GLN A 467 -6.51 -5.90 -15.80
CA GLN A 467 -6.72 -4.47 -15.75
C GLN A 467 -5.63 -3.89 -14.85
N TRP A 468 -4.80 -3.01 -15.40
CA TRP A 468 -3.78 -2.33 -14.62
C TRP A 468 -4.31 -1.01 -14.07
N THR A 469 -4.08 -0.77 -12.80
CA THR A 469 -4.42 0.46 -12.07
C THR A 469 -3.19 1.03 -11.39
N SER A 470 -3.15 2.33 -11.17
CA SER A 470 -1.98 2.99 -10.61
C SER A 470 -2.34 4.22 -9.78
N GLU A 471 -1.52 4.51 -8.81
CA GLU A 471 -1.45 5.84 -8.21
C GLU A 471 -1.18 6.90 -9.28
N GLY A 472 -1.87 8.03 -9.17
CA GLY A 472 -1.77 9.18 -10.07
C GLY A 472 -2.72 9.14 -11.27
N GLU A 473 -3.42 8.03 -11.52
CA GLU A 473 -4.31 7.87 -12.68
C GLU A 473 -5.58 7.11 -12.28
N ASP A 474 -6.75 7.71 -12.52
CA ASP A 474 -8.02 7.00 -12.42
C ASP A 474 -8.34 6.26 -13.71
N LEU A 475 -9.08 5.16 -13.59
CA LEU A 475 -9.55 4.42 -14.76
C LEU A 475 -10.60 5.23 -15.53
N PRO A 476 -10.52 5.27 -16.86
CA PRO A 476 -11.54 5.90 -17.67
C PRO A 476 -12.85 5.10 -17.71
N SER A 477 -12.78 3.81 -17.41
CA SER A 477 -13.91 2.86 -17.47
C SER A 477 -13.64 1.62 -16.64
N LEU A 478 -14.71 0.95 -16.19
CA LEU A 478 -14.67 -0.39 -15.59
C LEU A 478 -14.69 -1.53 -16.63
N SER A 479 -14.69 -1.23 -17.92
CA SER A 479 -14.53 -2.24 -18.97
C SER A 479 -13.09 -2.75 -19.00
N LEU A 480 -12.91 -4.02 -19.35
CA LEU A 480 -11.57 -4.56 -19.55
C LEU A 480 -10.88 -3.83 -20.72
N PRO A 481 -9.61 -3.41 -20.56
CA PRO A 481 -8.85 -2.73 -21.61
C PRO A 481 -8.55 -3.64 -22.80
N ASP A 482 -7.98 -3.08 -23.87
CA ASP A 482 -7.40 -3.81 -25.02
C ASP A 482 -8.38 -4.80 -25.72
N LYS A 483 -9.67 -4.50 -25.69
CA LYS A 483 -10.73 -5.34 -26.30
C LYS A 483 -10.80 -6.76 -25.73
N GLN A 484 -10.35 -6.98 -24.51
CA GLN A 484 -10.36 -8.29 -23.84
C GLN A 484 -11.78 -8.85 -23.71
N ASP A 485 -12.82 -8.01 -23.55
CA ASP A 485 -14.22 -8.45 -23.58
C ASP A 485 -14.58 -9.15 -24.90
N ALA A 486 -14.12 -8.62 -26.03
CA ALA A 486 -14.35 -9.22 -27.34
C ALA A 486 -13.59 -10.55 -27.52
N LEU A 487 -12.37 -10.64 -26.99
CA LEU A 487 -11.59 -11.88 -26.99
C LEU A 487 -12.33 -12.97 -26.21
N ILE A 488 -12.80 -12.66 -24.98
CA ILE A 488 -13.56 -13.62 -24.17
C ILE A 488 -14.80 -14.12 -24.94
N GLN A 489 -15.55 -13.21 -25.55
CA GLN A 489 -16.75 -13.58 -26.32
C GLN A 489 -16.45 -14.52 -27.49
N GLN A 490 -15.38 -14.28 -28.24
CA GLN A 490 -14.99 -15.15 -29.36
C GLN A 490 -14.51 -16.52 -28.89
N VAL A 491 -13.72 -16.57 -27.81
CA VAL A 491 -13.25 -17.82 -27.19
C VAL A 491 -14.44 -18.63 -26.66
N ALA A 492 -15.35 -17.99 -25.91
CA ALA A 492 -16.53 -18.65 -25.35
C ALA A 492 -17.50 -19.18 -26.44
N ALA A 493 -17.62 -18.46 -27.54
CA ALA A 493 -18.40 -18.93 -28.70
C ALA A 493 -17.78 -20.19 -29.37
N ALA A 494 -16.45 -20.32 -29.33
CA ALA A 494 -15.73 -21.46 -29.86
C ALA A 494 -15.66 -22.65 -28.90
N ASN A 495 -15.64 -22.42 -27.59
CA ASN A 495 -15.60 -23.45 -26.56
C ASN A 495 -16.49 -23.07 -25.37
N PRO A 496 -17.64 -23.74 -25.16
CA PRO A 496 -18.54 -23.46 -24.04
C PRO A 496 -17.92 -23.77 -22.66
N ARG A 497 -16.86 -24.57 -22.61
CA ARG A 497 -16.09 -24.85 -21.38
C ARG A 497 -14.99 -23.79 -21.16
N THR A 498 -15.36 -22.53 -21.30
CA THR A 498 -14.46 -21.40 -21.07
C THR A 498 -14.55 -20.95 -19.62
N ILE A 499 -13.37 -20.79 -19.00
CA ILE A 499 -13.15 -20.22 -17.66
C ILE A 499 -12.42 -18.90 -17.86
N VAL A 500 -12.83 -17.84 -17.15
CA VAL A 500 -12.13 -16.55 -17.14
C VAL A 500 -11.49 -16.35 -15.78
N VAL A 501 -10.23 -15.95 -15.76
CA VAL A 501 -9.49 -15.53 -14.57
C VAL A 501 -9.20 -14.04 -14.72
N LEU A 502 -9.72 -13.26 -13.79
CA LEU A 502 -9.56 -11.81 -13.74
C LEU A 502 -8.36 -11.48 -12.85
N GLU A 503 -7.40 -10.76 -13.39
CA GLU A 503 -6.25 -10.19 -12.68
C GLU A 503 -6.44 -8.67 -12.64
N THR A 504 -7.30 -8.17 -11.72
CA THR A 504 -7.78 -6.78 -11.74
C THR A 504 -7.53 -6.06 -10.41
N GLY A 505 -7.39 -4.73 -10.49
CA GLY A 505 -7.18 -3.87 -9.33
C GLY A 505 -8.47 -3.32 -8.71
N THR A 506 -9.62 -3.57 -9.37
CA THR A 506 -10.96 -3.13 -8.94
C THR A 506 -12.03 -3.97 -9.63
N ALA A 507 -13.31 -3.65 -9.41
CA ALA A 507 -14.43 -4.27 -10.12
C ALA A 507 -14.36 -3.99 -11.63
N VAL A 508 -14.86 -4.95 -12.42
CA VAL A 508 -15.01 -4.82 -13.87
C VAL A 508 -16.43 -5.17 -14.31
N THR A 509 -16.87 -4.55 -15.40
CA THR A 509 -18.10 -4.97 -16.10
C THR A 509 -17.85 -6.25 -16.89
N MET A 510 -18.86 -7.12 -17.01
CA MET A 510 -18.72 -8.43 -17.64
C MET A 510 -19.81 -8.70 -18.69
N PRO A 511 -19.77 -8.06 -19.86
CA PRO A 511 -20.81 -8.24 -20.89
C PRO A 511 -20.84 -9.67 -21.49
N TRP A 512 -19.89 -10.48 -21.13
CA TRP A 512 -19.69 -11.87 -21.57
C TRP A 512 -20.07 -12.90 -20.49
N LEU A 513 -20.48 -12.47 -19.29
CA LEU A 513 -20.68 -13.34 -18.12
C LEU A 513 -21.57 -14.57 -18.42
N ASP A 514 -22.65 -14.39 -19.14
CA ASP A 514 -23.59 -15.47 -19.47
C ASP A 514 -23.02 -16.50 -20.44
N LYS A 515 -21.95 -16.17 -21.16
CA LYS A 515 -21.34 -17.01 -22.22
C LYS A 515 -20.24 -17.94 -21.71
N VAL A 516 -19.74 -17.75 -20.51
CA VAL A 516 -18.63 -18.53 -19.93
C VAL A 516 -19.12 -19.46 -18.83
N SER A 517 -18.41 -20.56 -18.59
CA SER A 517 -18.78 -21.56 -17.60
C SER A 517 -18.21 -21.30 -16.20
N GLY A 518 -17.06 -20.65 -16.10
CA GLY A 518 -16.42 -20.33 -14.83
C GLY A 518 -15.83 -18.93 -14.82
N VAL A 519 -15.82 -18.27 -13.66
CA VAL A 519 -15.14 -16.98 -13.44
C VAL A 519 -14.49 -16.97 -12.07
N LEU A 520 -13.20 -16.66 -12.04
CA LEU A 520 -12.42 -16.40 -10.83
C LEU A 520 -11.97 -14.94 -10.85
N GLU A 521 -12.10 -14.25 -9.71
CA GLU A 521 -11.43 -12.98 -9.46
C GLU A 521 -10.19 -13.26 -8.63
N ALA A 522 -9.02 -13.09 -9.25
CA ALA A 522 -7.72 -13.35 -8.62
C ALA A 522 -7.02 -12.08 -8.11
N TRP A 523 -7.53 -10.90 -8.46
CA TRP A 523 -6.94 -9.61 -8.10
C TRP A 523 -5.48 -9.48 -8.58
N TYR A 524 -4.70 -8.66 -7.92
CA TYR A 524 -3.23 -8.71 -8.01
C TYR A 524 -2.73 -9.66 -6.94
N ALA A 525 -2.45 -10.89 -7.34
CA ALA A 525 -2.30 -12.01 -6.43
C ALA A 525 -0.87 -12.21 -5.86
N GLY A 526 0.06 -11.28 -6.15
CA GLY A 526 1.42 -11.30 -5.60
C GLY A 526 2.34 -12.36 -6.19
N SER A 527 3.48 -12.58 -5.51
CA SER A 527 4.61 -13.41 -6.00
C SER A 527 4.23 -14.83 -6.37
N LYS A 528 3.24 -15.40 -5.70
CA LYS A 528 2.79 -16.80 -5.88
C LYS A 528 1.34 -16.91 -6.33
N GLY A 529 0.79 -15.84 -6.89
CA GLY A 529 -0.60 -15.80 -7.37
C GLY A 529 -0.91 -16.83 -8.42
N ALA A 530 -0.02 -17.06 -9.37
CA ALA A 530 -0.21 -18.09 -10.41
C ALA A 530 -0.32 -19.51 -9.83
N ASP A 531 0.46 -19.84 -8.81
CA ASP A 531 0.38 -21.13 -8.11
C ASP A 531 -0.94 -21.26 -7.36
N ALA A 532 -1.39 -20.18 -6.70
CA ALA A 532 -2.67 -20.12 -5.98
C ALA A 532 -3.87 -20.31 -6.93
N VAL A 533 -3.89 -19.60 -8.07
CA VAL A 533 -4.92 -19.78 -9.11
C VAL A 533 -4.95 -21.24 -9.61
N ALA A 534 -3.78 -21.83 -9.89
CA ALA A 534 -3.71 -23.21 -10.32
C ALA A 534 -4.23 -24.20 -9.26
N ASN A 535 -3.91 -23.96 -7.97
CA ASN A 535 -4.42 -24.80 -6.87
C ASN A 535 -5.96 -24.78 -6.80
N ILE A 536 -6.58 -23.62 -7.00
CA ILE A 536 -8.05 -23.50 -7.03
C ILE A 536 -8.63 -24.13 -8.31
N LEU A 537 -8.04 -23.87 -9.48
CA LEU A 537 -8.52 -24.45 -10.74
C LEU A 537 -8.57 -25.99 -10.70
N PHE A 538 -7.62 -26.62 -10.02
CA PHE A 538 -7.52 -28.09 -9.94
C PHE A 538 -8.04 -28.69 -8.62
N GLY A 539 -8.59 -27.87 -7.73
CA GLY A 539 -9.24 -28.34 -6.50
C GLY A 539 -8.28 -28.77 -5.38
N ASP A 540 -7.02 -28.33 -5.41
CA ASP A 540 -6.09 -28.52 -4.29
C ASP A 540 -6.50 -27.65 -3.09
N VAL A 541 -7.13 -26.51 -3.39
CA VAL A 541 -7.69 -25.56 -2.41
C VAL A 541 -9.13 -25.22 -2.82
N ASN A 542 -10.02 -25.20 -1.85
CA ASN A 542 -11.40 -24.74 -2.04
C ASN A 542 -11.45 -23.20 -1.92
N PRO A 543 -12.01 -22.48 -2.90
CA PRO A 543 -12.17 -21.04 -2.80
C PRO A 543 -13.17 -20.67 -1.68
N THR A 544 -12.75 -19.82 -0.76
CA THR A 544 -13.57 -19.37 0.38
C THR A 544 -13.77 -17.86 0.42
N ALA A 545 -13.03 -17.13 -0.39
CA ALA A 545 -13.02 -15.67 -0.43
C ALA A 545 -14.39 -15.08 -0.83
N LYS A 546 -14.63 -13.85 -0.39
CA LYS A 546 -15.84 -13.06 -0.65
C LYS A 546 -15.48 -11.68 -1.15
N LEU A 547 -16.27 -11.14 -2.07
CA LEU A 547 -16.03 -9.81 -2.62
C LEU A 547 -16.03 -8.73 -1.53
N PRO A 548 -14.99 -7.89 -1.44
CA PRO A 548 -14.93 -6.74 -0.54
C PRO A 548 -15.58 -5.49 -1.13
N MET A 549 -16.13 -5.60 -2.33
CA MET A 549 -16.83 -4.52 -3.04
C MET A 549 -17.85 -5.07 -4.03
N THR A 550 -18.84 -4.27 -4.34
CA THR A 550 -19.87 -4.59 -5.34
C THR A 550 -19.31 -4.51 -6.76
N PHE A 551 -19.67 -5.48 -7.60
CA PHE A 551 -19.42 -5.45 -9.04
C PHE A 551 -20.67 -4.95 -9.76
N PRO A 552 -20.67 -3.74 -10.35
CA PRO A 552 -21.83 -3.17 -11.01
C PRO A 552 -22.10 -3.85 -12.36
N ARG A 553 -23.36 -3.83 -12.80
CA ARG A 553 -23.70 -4.25 -14.18
C ARG A 553 -23.21 -3.26 -15.22
N SER A 554 -23.28 -1.98 -14.88
CA SER A 554 -22.97 -0.87 -15.75
C SER A 554 -22.48 0.31 -14.94
N GLU A 555 -21.61 1.11 -15.50
CA GLU A 555 -21.17 2.38 -14.93
C GLU A 555 -22.31 3.40 -14.80
N ALA A 556 -23.39 3.24 -15.61
CA ALA A 556 -24.62 4.04 -15.47
C ALA A 556 -25.37 3.79 -14.14
N ASP A 557 -25.01 2.72 -13.42
CA ASP A 557 -25.60 2.38 -12.13
C ASP A 557 -24.80 2.92 -10.94
N LEU A 558 -23.61 3.51 -11.19
CA LEU A 558 -22.81 4.17 -10.16
C LEU A 558 -23.49 5.43 -9.61
N PRO A 559 -23.17 5.86 -8.38
CA PRO A 559 -23.60 7.18 -7.88
C PRO A 559 -23.20 8.32 -8.83
N HIS A 560 -22.00 8.22 -9.38
CA HIS A 560 -21.44 9.16 -10.35
C HIS A 560 -21.05 8.43 -11.64
N PRO A 561 -21.98 8.30 -12.61
CA PRO A 561 -21.72 7.57 -13.85
C PRO A 561 -20.56 8.14 -14.68
N THR A 562 -20.37 9.47 -14.64
CA THR A 562 -19.25 10.13 -15.32
C THR A 562 -18.06 10.22 -14.38
N VAL A 563 -16.85 9.85 -14.87
CA VAL A 563 -15.60 10.03 -14.11
C VAL A 563 -15.43 11.50 -13.74
N ARG A 564 -15.14 11.77 -12.49
CA ARG A 564 -14.87 13.12 -12.00
C ARG A 564 -13.44 13.51 -12.37
N THR A 565 -13.28 14.30 -13.40
CA THR A 565 -11.97 14.82 -13.83
C THR A 565 -11.82 16.29 -13.43
N PRO A 566 -10.58 16.77 -13.26
CA PRO A 566 -10.33 18.20 -13.12
C PRO A 566 -10.97 19.01 -14.27
N PRO A 567 -11.45 20.23 -14.04
CA PRO A 567 -12.00 21.05 -15.10
C PRO A 567 -10.95 21.36 -16.17
N PRO A 568 -11.34 21.60 -17.44
CA PRO A 568 -10.41 21.95 -18.50
C PRO A 568 -9.52 23.14 -18.13
N GLY A 569 -8.21 22.94 -18.23
CA GLY A 569 -7.21 23.94 -17.84
C GLY A 569 -6.68 23.81 -16.40
N ALA A 570 -7.28 22.97 -15.56
CA ALA A 570 -6.63 22.51 -14.34
C ALA A 570 -5.38 21.75 -14.75
N LYS A 571 -4.26 22.11 -14.13
CA LYS A 571 -3.01 21.42 -14.41
C LYS A 571 -2.98 20.18 -13.52
N ASP A 572 -3.56 19.08 -14.00
CA ASP A 572 -3.41 17.79 -13.32
C ASP A 572 -1.92 17.42 -13.27
N ILE A 573 -1.31 17.66 -12.14
CA ILE A 573 0.08 17.32 -11.89
C ILE A 573 0.09 16.42 -10.68
N ALA A 574 0.02 15.13 -10.93
CA ALA A 574 0.10 14.08 -9.93
C ALA A 574 1.34 14.18 -9.02
N LEU A 575 2.32 15.01 -9.38
CA LEU A 575 3.62 15.17 -8.71
C LEU A 575 3.98 16.66 -8.58
N ARG A 576 3.05 17.54 -8.18
CA ARG A 576 3.42 18.93 -7.92
C ARG A 576 4.12 19.07 -6.58
N MET A 577 5.40 19.40 -6.68
CA MET A 577 6.23 19.89 -5.57
C MET A 577 6.01 21.39 -5.27
N LYS A 578 4.97 22.00 -5.79
CA LYS A 578 4.65 23.40 -5.50
C LYS A 578 3.30 23.42 -4.81
N ALA A 579 3.34 23.69 -3.52
CA ALA A 579 2.16 23.93 -2.71
C ALA A 579 1.26 24.98 -3.38
N GLN A 580 -0.03 24.69 -3.47
CA GLN A 580 -1.05 25.65 -3.78
C GLN A 580 -1.64 26.17 -2.47
N ASP A 581 -1.93 27.46 -2.42
CA ASP A 581 -2.49 28.08 -1.21
C ASP A 581 -3.97 27.69 -1.02
N GLU A 582 -4.67 27.38 -2.12
CA GLU A 582 -6.12 27.07 -2.14
C GLU A 582 -6.45 25.96 -3.13
N PRO A 583 -7.46 25.13 -2.86
CA PRO A 583 -7.94 24.15 -3.83
C PRO A 583 -8.58 24.85 -5.05
N THR A 584 -8.42 24.28 -6.24
CA THR A 584 -8.83 24.92 -7.49
C THR A 584 -10.26 24.59 -7.93
N TYR A 585 -10.80 23.45 -7.47
CA TYR A 585 -12.17 23.03 -7.76
C TYR A 585 -12.76 22.20 -6.62
N SER A 586 -14.08 21.99 -6.64
CA SER A 586 -14.76 21.16 -5.64
C SER A 586 -15.54 20.03 -6.28
N ILE A 587 -15.62 18.91 -5.56
CA ILE A 587 -16.56 17.82 -5.82
C ILE A 587 -17.44 17.63 -4.58
N GLU A 588 -18.65 17.16 -4.80
CA GLU A 588 -19.59 16.88 -3.72
C GLU A 588 -19.82 15.36 -3.60
N TYR A 589 -19.83 14.86 -2.37
CA TYR A 589 -20.22 13.48 -2.05
C TYR A 589 -21.68 13.48 -1.63
N ASP A 590 -22.55 13.74 -2.63
CA ASP A 590 -24.00 13.91 -2.46
C ASP A 590 -24.77 12.58 -2.32
N GLU A 591 -24.13 11.46 -2.59
CA GLU A 591 -24.65 10.13 -2.25
C GLU A 591 -24.79 9.92 -0.74
N GLY A 592 -24.12 10.74 0.06
CA GLY A 592 -24.22 10.76 1.52
C GLY A 592 -23.72 9.46 2.17
N LEU A 593 -24.58 8.78 2.93
CA LEU A 593 -24.25 7.51 3.58
C LEU A 593 -24.32 6.29 2.63
N LYS A 594 -24.78 6.48 1.39
CA LYS A 594 -25.00 5.41 0.42
C LYS A 594 -23.72 5.07 -0.33
N VAL A 595 -22.70 4.58 0.35
CA VAL A 595 -21.43 4.14 -0.25
C VAL A 595 -21.50 2.65 -0.59
N GLY A 596 -20.96 2.26 -1.75
CA GLY A 596 -20.84 0.89 -2.19
C GLY A 596 -22.20 0.17 -2.22
N TYR A 597 -22.30 -1.03 -1.64
CA TYR A 597 -23.53 -1.85 -1.62
C TYR A 597 -24.76 -1.09 -1.10
N LYS A 598 -24.58 -0.13 -0.19
CA LYS A 598 -25.69 0.69 0.36
C LYS A 598 -26.36 1.54 -0.70
N TRP A 599 -25.60 1.98 -1.73
CA TRP A 599 -26.16 2.69 -2.87
C TRP A 599 -27.07 1.78 -3.70
N TYR A 600 -26.58 0.61 -4.10
CA TYR A 600 -27.34 -0.31 -4.93
C TYR A 600 -28.60 -0.80 -4.24
N ASP A 601 -28.55 -1.07 -2.93
CA ASP A 601 -29.71 -1.47 -2.13
C ASP A 601 -30.75 -0.34 -2.03
N ALA A 602 -30.29 0.88 -1.71
CA ALA A 602 -31.20 2.04 -1.54
C ALA A 602 -31.87 2.45 -2.85
N GLU A 603 -31.12 2.45 -3.94
CA GLU A 603 -31.60 2.87 -5.27
C GLU A 603 -32.18 1.68 -6.08
N LYS A 604 -32.21 0.48 -5.49
CA LYS A 604 -32.69 -0.76 -6.12
C LYS A 604 -32.02 -1.06 -7.46
N LYS A 605 -30.73 -0.79 -7.54
CA LYS A 605 -29.95 -1.02 -8.75
C LYS A 605 -29.51 -2.49 -8.83
N PRO A 606 -29.63 -3.14 -9.99
CA PRO A 606 -29.13 -4.50 -10.16
C PRO A 606 -27.60 -4.50 -10.23
N VAL A 607 -26.98 -5.52 -9.67
CA VAL A 607 -25.53 -5.72 -9.69
C VAL A 607 -25.16 -7.02 -10.41
N LEU A 608 -23.91 -7.17 -10.85
CA LEU A 608 -23.37 -8.45 -11.30
C LEU A 608 -23.16 -9.36 -10.10
N PHE A 609 -22.44 -8.86 -9.11
CA PHE A 609 -22.18 -9.57 -7.85
C PHE A 609 -22.22 -8.56 -6.69
N PRO A 610 -22.99 -8.86 -5.63
CA PRO A 610 -23.04 -7.98 -4.46
C PRO A 610 -21.78 -8.10 -3.60
N PHE A 611 -21.54 -7.11 -2.77
CA PHE A 611 -20.61 -7.19 -1.65
C PHE A 611 -20.84 -8.48 -0.83
N GLY A 612 -19.76 -9.14 -0.43
CA GLY A 612 -19.81 -10.42 0.30
C GLY A 612 -20.12 -11.65 -0.56
N PHE A 613 -20.28 -11.50 -1.89
CA PHE A 613 -20.52 -12.65 -2.78
C PHE A 613 -19.23 -13.47 -2.97
N GLY A 614 -19.42 -14.78 -3.06
CA GLY A 614 -18.38 -15.76 -3.41
C GLY A 614 -18.93 -17.16 -3.29
N LEU A 615 -18.70 -17.99 -4.29
CA LEU A 615 -19.00 -19.40 -4.30
C LEU A 615 -17.90 -20.21 -3.58
N SER A 616 -18.21 -21.44 -3.25
CA SER A 616 -17.29 -22.36 -2.57
C SER A 616 -17.55 -23.79 -3.04
#